data_f0292b739aa90c7314e0b85c329044a3
#
_entry.id   f0292b739aa90c7314e0b85c329044a3
#
_cell.length_a   1.000
_cell.length_b   1.000
_cell.length_c   1.000
_cell.angle_alpha   90.00
_cell.angle_beta   90.00
_cell.angle_gamma   90.00
#
_symmetry.space_group_name_H-M   'P 1'
#
loop_
_entity.id
_entity.type
_entity.pdbx_description
1 polymer ?
#
loop_
_entity_poly.entity_id
_entity_poly.type
_entity_poly.pdbx_seq_one_letter_code
_entity_poly.pdbx_strand_id
1 'polypeptide(L)'
;MNLPNSLTLLRIFLVPVLVTVLLTKKSGHGLLIGTGIFGLAVLTDYLDGYLARRRRQVTRLGTLLDPIADKLLTTAAFIALVDLKAVPAWVVLIIVGREIVVTGLRNIASSRGVLIPASALGKGKMVLQVVAIFGLLGGLRYEVLRLPGMILLWLAVVVAMVSAGAYISSFRRVISRRSAAAESLDDTTA
;
A
#
# COMPACT_ATOMS: atom_id res chain seq x y z
N MET A 1 25.95 4.11 0.71
CA MET A 1 24.48 3.87 0.83
C MET A 1 24.01 4.66 2.04
N ASN A 2 22.94 5.44 1.92
CA ASN A 2 22.39 6.20 3.04
C ASN A 2 21.50 5.29 3.88
N LEU A 3 21.43 5.52 5.20
CA LEU A 3 20.66 4.71 6.14
C LEU A 3 19.22 4.43 5.69
N PRO A 4 18.43 5.41 5.16
CA PRO A 4 17.10 5.16 4.64
C PRO A 4 17.06 4.12 3.52
N ASN A 5 17.95 4.22 2.53
CA ASN A 5 18.00 3.25 1.41
C ASN A 5 18.32 1.81 1.89
N SER A 6 19.16 1.69 2.93
CA SER A 6 19.48 0.37 3.52
C SER A 6 18.26 -0.24 4.21
N LEU A 7 17.43 0.57 4.87
CA LEU A 7 16.20 0.10 5.51
C LEU A 7 15.14 -0.33 4.48
N THR A 8 15.01 0.41 3.37
CA THR A 8 14.14 0.01 2.25
C THR A 8 14.58 -1.31 1.62
N LEU A 9 15.88 -1.50 1.40
CA LEU A 9 16.42 -2.77 0.89
C LEU A 9 16.21 -3.92 1.87
N LEU A 10 16.43 -3.68 3.18
CA LEU A 10 16.13 -4.66 4.23
C LEU A 10 14.66 -5.09 4.17
N ARG A 11 13.73 -4.15 4.01
CA ARG A 11 12.29 -4.45 3.87
C ARG A 11 12.02 -5.32 2.67
N ILE A 12 12.59 -5.02 1.50
CA ILE A 12 12.45 -5.85 0.28
C ILE A 12 12.96 -7.26 0.55
N PHE A 13 14.07 -7.41 1.26
CA PHE A 13 14.61 -8.71 1.63
C PHE A 13 13.75 -9.45 2.68
N LEU A 14 13.09 -8.72 3.58
CA LEU A 14 12.19 -9.30 4.58
C LEU A 14 10.91 -9.88 3.95
N VAL A 15 10.49 -9.41 2.78
CA VAL A 15 9.28 -9.93 2.11
C VAL A 15 9.36 -11.42 1.80
N PRO A 16 10.37 -11.93 1.07
CA PRO A 16 10.45 -13.38 0.82
C PRO A 16 10.63 -14.18 2.10
N VAL A 17 11.34 -13.65 3.10
CA VAL A 17 11.48 -14.30 4.41
C VAL A 17 10.13 -14.42 5.11
N LEU A 18 9.32 -13.34 5.11
CA LEU A 18 7.97 -13.32 5.66
C LEU A 18 7.10 -14.41 5.03
N VAL A 19 7.04 -14.42 3.69
CA VAL A 19 6.24 -15.39 2.94
C VAL A 19 6.68 -16.80 3.24
N THR A 20 7.99 -17.08 3.19
CA THR A 20 8.54 -18.40 3.48
C THR A 20 8.17 -18.87 4.89
N VAL A 21 8.32 -18.01 5.90
CA VAL A 21 7.98 -18.37 7.30
C VAL A 21 6.49 -18.64 7.46
N LEU A 22 5.62 -17.80 6.91
CA LEU A 22 4.17 -17.97 7.01
C LEU A 22 3.67 -19.22 6.28
N LEU A 23 4.24 -19.56 5.12
CA LEU A 23 3.78 -20.69 4.30
C LEU A 23 4.38 -22.03 4.73
N THR A 24 5.61 -22.04 5.22
CA THR A 24 6.28 -23.30 5.63
C THR A 24 6.00 -23.69 7.07
N LYS A 25 5.93 -22.71 7.98
CA LYS A 25 5.71 -22.94 9.41
C LYS A 25 4.28 -22.57 9.80
N LYS A 26 3.29 -23.30 9.30
CA LYS A 26 1.85 -23.11 9.61
C LYS A 26 1.48 -23.40 11.08
N SER A 27 2.45 -23.69 11.96
CA SER A 27 2.28 -23.88 13.40
C SER A 27 2.16 -22.55 14.14
N GLY A 28 1.64 -22.58 15.37
CA GLY A 28 1.47 -21.37 16.18
C GLY A 28 2.74 -20.54 16.39
N HIS A 29 3.92 -21.16 16.48
CA HIS A 29 5.20 -20.46 16.57
C HIS A 29 5.59 -19.79 15.24
N GLY A 30 5.34 -20.43 14.09
CA GLY A 30 5.61 -19.85 12.78
C GLY A 30 4.76 -18.61 12.49
N LEU A 31 3.48 -18.63 12.90
CA LEU A 31 2.59 -17.49 12.79
C LEU A 31 3.06 -16.30 13.64
N LEU A 32 3.54 -16.56 14.88
CA LEU A 32 4.10 -15.51 15.74
C LEU A 32 5.37 -14.91 15.14
N ILE A 33 6.28 -15.74 14.63
CA ILE A 33 7.51 -15.28 13.98
C ILE A 33 7.15 -14.46 12.73
N GLY A 34 6.25 -14.94 11.88
CA GLY A 34 5.79 -14.21 10.69
C GLY A 34 5.14 -12.87 11.03
N THR A 35 4.29 -12.85 12.07
CA THR A 35 3.70 -11.59 12.58
C THR A 35 4.77 -10.62 13.09
N GLY A 36 5.79 -11.14 13.78
CA GLY A 36 6.94 -10.36 14.23
C GLY A 36 7.77 -9.79 13.07
N ILE A 37 8.03 -10.59 12.02
CA ILE A 37 8.73 -10.14 10.81
C ILE A 37 7.94 -9.05 10.09
N PHE A 38 6.61 -9.23 9.95
CA PHE A 38 5.74 -8.21 9.37
C PHE A 38 5.78 -6.92 10.19
N GLY A 39 5.70 -7.02 11.52
CA GLY A 39 5.80 -5.88 12.43
C GLY A 39 7.13 -5.15 12.30
N LEU A 40 8.23 -5.88 12.25
CA LEU A 40 9.56 -5.31 12.05
C LEU A 40 9.66 -4.58 10.70
N ALA A 41 9.12 -5.15 9.64
CA ALA A 41 9.13 -4.52 8.32
C ALA A 41 8.27 -3.23 8.28
N VAL A 42 7.12 -3.22 8.93
CA VAL A 42 6.28 -2.01 9.07
C VAL A 42 6.97 -0.94 9.92
N LEU A 43 7.62 -1.36 11.02
CA LEU A 43 8.34 -0.43 11.89
C LEU A 43 9.54 0.20 11.17
N THR A 44 10.29 -0.58 10.40
CA THR A 44 11.40 -0.05 9.59
C THR A 44 10.92 0.97 8.57
N ASP A 45 9.76 0.76 7.93
CA ASP A 45 9.13 1.73 7.01
C ASP A 45 8.81 3.06 7.71
N TYR A 46 8.23 2.99 8.89
CA TYR A 46 7.93 4.20 9.66
C TYR A 46 9.21 4.95 10.07
N LEU A 47 10.24 4.21 10.49
CA LEU A 47 11.51 4.78 10.96
C LEU A 47 12.31 5.41 9.81
N ASP A 48 12.41 4.77 8.64
CA ASP A 48 13.13 5.32 7.49
C ASP A 48 12.48 6.60 6.98
N GLY A 49 11.14 6.61 6.86
CA GLY A 49 10.38 7.81 6.50
C GLY A 49 10.55 8.96 7.51
N TYR A 50 10.64 8.66 8.81
CA TYR A 50 10.90 9.66 9.85
C TYR A 50 12.35 10.18 9.78
N LEU A 51 13.34 9.29 9.68
CA LEU A 51 14.75 9.65 9.62
C LEU A 51 15.12 10.43 8.36
N ALA A 52 14.58 10.02 7.19
CA ALA A 52 14.80 10.69 5.91
C ALA A 52 14.33 12.16 5.96
N ARG A 53 13.14 12.40 6.52
CA ARG A 53 12.60 13.76 6.70
C ARG A 53 13.43 14.58 7.69
N ARG A 54 13.84 14.01 8.82
CA ARG A 54 14.62 14.70 9.85
C ARG A 54 16.03 15.05 9.40
N ARG A 55 16.67 14.16 8.60
CA ARG A 55 18.05 14.34 8.14
C ARG A 55 18.16 15.01 6.78
N ARG A 56 17.06 15.38 6.12
CA ARG A 56 17.01 15.91 4.73
C ARG A 56 17.79 15.06 3.72
N GLN A 57 17.90 13.76 3.96
CA GLN A 57 18.62 12.80 3.13
C GLN A 57 17.66 12.02 2.22
N VAL A 58 16.83 12.75 1.49
CA VAL A 58 15.93 12.13 0.49
C VAL A 58 16.73 11.83 -0.77
N THR A 59 16.91 10.56 -1.12
CA THR A 59 17.59 10.13 -2.33
C THR A 59 16.59 9.82 -3.44
N ARG A 60 16.99 10.00 -4.73
CA ARG A 60 16.14 9.63 -5.87
C ARG A 60 15.78 8.15 -5.87
N LEU A 61 16.74 7.29 -5.50
CA LEU A 61 16.51 5.84 -5.38
C LEU A 61 15.52 5.50 -4.27
N GLY A 62 15.65 6.10 -3.07
CA GLY A 62 14.71 5.90 -1.97
C GLY A 62 13.29 6.29 -2.38
N THR A 63 13.10 7.46 -2.98
CA THR A 63 11.78 7.94 -3.41
C THR A 63 11.10 7.00 -4.40
N LEU A 64 11.86 6.24 -5.21
CA LEU A 64 11.33 5.25 -6.16
C LEU A 64 11.08 3.88 -5.48
N LEU A 65 12.00 3.44 -4.60
CA LEU A 65 11.95 2.12 -3.99
C LEU A 65 10.94 2.03 -2.84
N ASP A 66 10.77 3.10 -2.05
CA ASP A 66 9.87 3.10 -0.89
C ASP A 66 8.41 2.74 -1.25
N PRO A 67 7.77 3.36 -2.28
CA PRO A 67 6.41 2.98 -2.66
C PRO A 67 6.30 1.55 -3.20
N ILE A 68 7.39 1.00 -3.76
CA ILE A 68 7.42 -0.37 -4.27
C ILE A 68 7.53 -1.35 -3.10
N ALA A 69 8.47 -1.11 -2.18
CA ALA A 69 8.72 -1.95 -1.02
C ALA A 69 7.49 -2.06 -0.10
N ASP A 70 6.81 -0.93 0.15
CA ASP A 70 5.59 -0.88 0.94
C ASP A 70 4.46 -1.73 0.32
N LYS A 71 4.21 -1.56 -0.98
CA LYS A 71 3.18 -2.35 -1.67
C LYS A 71 3.54 -3.83 -1.76
N LEU A 72 4.83 -4.14 -1.94
CA LEU A 72 5.30 -5.50 -1.99
C LEU A 72 5.08 -6.20 -0.65
N LEU A 73 5.38 -5.55 0.46
CA LEU A 73 5.19 -6.08 1.81
C LEU A 73 3.72 -6.40 2.10
N THR A 74 2.83 -5.42 1.90
CA THR A 74 1.39 -5.59 2.17
C THR A 74 0.75 -6.60 1.24
N THR A 75 1.11 -6.60 -0.05
CA THR A 75 0.63 -7.59 -1.04
C THR A 75 1.09 -8.99 -0.66
N ALA A 76 2.35 -9.19 -0.30
CA ALA A 76 2.90 -10.47 0.11
C ALA A 76 2.22 -11.03 1.37
N ALA A 77 1.95 -10.16 2.35
CA ALA A 77 1.22 -10.55 3.56
C ALA A 77 -0.23 -10.97 3.22
N PHE A 78 -0.93 -10.25 2.35
CA PHE A 78 -2.27 -10.65 1.90
C PHE A 78 -2.27 -11.95 1.11
N ILE A 79 -1.29 -12.19 0.22
CA ILE A 79 -1.16 -13.45 -0.52
C ILE A 79 -0.94 -14.60 0.46
N ALA A 80 -0.09 -14.43 1.47
CA ALA A 80 0.11 -15.44 2.51
C ALA A 80 -1.18 -15.71 3.31
N LEU A 81 -1.97 -14.68 3.63
CA LEU A 81 -3.27 -14.83 4.29
C LEU A 81 -4.31 -15.56 3.41
N VAL A 82 -4.23 -15.45 2.09
CA VAL A 82 -5.06 -16.23 1.16
C VAL A 82 -4.67 -17.71 1.21
N ASP A 83 -3.38 -18.04 1.15
CA ASP A 83 -2.91 -19.43 1.25
C ASP A 83 -3.27 -20.06 2.61
N LEU A 84 -3.22 -19.27 3.68
CA LEU A 84 -3.64 -19.65 5.03
C LEU A 84 -5.16 -19.70 5.20
N LYS A 85 -5.94 -19.47 4.13
CA LYS A 85 -7.41 -19.46 4.11
C LYS A 85 -8.06 -18.47 5.09
N ALA A 86 -7.34 -17.43 5.47
CA ALA A 86 -7.83 -16.36 6.34
C ALA A 86 -8.59 -15.29 5.58
N VAL A 87 -8.28 -15.08 4.28
CA VAL A 87 -8.90 -14.06 3.42
C VAL A 87 -9.22 -14.66 2.05
N PRO A 88 -10.40 -14.38 1.47
CA PRO A 88 -10.71 -14.79 0.10
C PRO A 88 -9.81 -14.08 -0.93
N ALA A 89 -9.33 -14.82 -1.95
CA ALA A 89 -8.43 -14.28 -2.97
C ALA A 89 -9.01 -13.06 -3.72
N TRP A 90 -10.32 -13.06 -4.00
CA TRP A 90 -10.97 -11.95 -4.70
C TRP A 90 -10.95 -10.62 -3.91
N VAL A 91 -10.97 -10.66 -2.57
CA VAL A 91 -10.80 -9.48 -1.71
C VAL A 91 -9.41 -8.87 -1.89
N VAL A 92 -8.40 -9.74 -1.89
CA VAL A 92 -7.01 -9.32 -2.11
C VAL A 92 -6.83 -8.76 -3.52
N LEU A 93 -7.44 -9.37 -4.53
CA LEU A 93 -7.44 -8.87 -5.90
C LEU A 93 -8.03 -7.45 -6.00
N ILE A 94 -9.12 -7.16 -5.30
CA ILE A 94 -9.70 -5.81 -5.25
C ILE A 94 -8.73 -4.82 -4.61
N ILE A 95 -8.13 -5.17 -3.46
CA ILE A 95 -7.20 -4.29 -2.76
C ILE A 95 -5.98 -3.99 -3.63
N VAL A 96 -5.31 -5.02 -4.16
CA VAL A 96 -4.09 -4.88 -4.95
C VAL A 96 -4.38 -4.22 -6.31
N GLY A 97 -5.44 -4.65 -6.99
CA GLY A 97 -5.85 -4.09 -8.29
C GLY A 97 -6.13 -2.58 -8.18
N ARG A 98 -6.84 -2.17 -7.14
CA ARG A 98 -7.08 -0.76 -6.86
C ARG A 98 -5.76 0.01 -6.61
N GLU A 99 -4.81 -0.57 -5.87
CA GLU A 99 -3.51 0.08 -5.63
C GLU A 99 -2.76 0.32 -6.94
N ILE A 100 -2.75 -0.67 -7.83
CA ILE A 100 -2.10 -0.58 -9.14
C ILE A 100 -2.77 0.50 -10.00
N VAL A 101 -4.10 0.44 -10.12
CA VAL A 101 -4.88 1.39 -10.94
C VAL A 101 -4.68 2.83 -10.48
N VAL A 102 -4.84 3.11 -9.18
CA VAL A 102 -4.69 4.48 -8.65
C VAL A 102 -3.26 4.98 -8.77
N THR A 103 -2.26 4.09 -8.61
CA THR A 103 -0.85 4.46 -8.78
C THR A 103 -0.54 4.75 -10.26
N GLY A 104 -1.04 3.93 -11.19
CA GLY A 104 -0.90 4.16 -12.62
C GLY A 104 -1.52 5.49 -13.05
N LEU A 105 -2.76 5.77 -12.62
CA LEU A 105 -3.41 7.05 -12.89
C LEU A 105 -2.65 8.25 -12.31
N ARG A 106 -2.06 8.10 -11.11
CA ARG A 106 -1.23 9.15 -10.50
C ARG A 106 0.03 9.41 -11.32
N ASN A 107 0.70 8.37 -11.81
CA ASN A 107 1.88 8.50 -12.63
C ASN A 107 1.55 9.18 -13.97
N ILE A 108 0.44 8.81 -14.60
CA ILE A 108 -0.06 9.45 -15.84
C ILE A 108 -0.39 10.93 -15.60
N ALA A 109 -1.05 11.26 -14.48
CA ALA A 109 -1.34 12.65 -14.14
C ALA A 109 -0.04 13.45 -13.96
N SER A 110 0.91 12.90 -13.20
CA SER A 110 2.21 13.54 -12.93
C SER A 110 3.03 13.76 -14.20
N SER A 111 3.07 12.80 -15.13
CA SER A 111 3.78 12.94 -16.41
C SER A 111 3.18 14.04 -17.31
N ARG A 112 1.89 14.36 -17.10
CA ARG A 112 1.20 15.47 -17.76
C ARG A 112 1.28 16.80 -16.98
N GLY A 113 2.12 16.88 -15.95
CA GLY A 113 2.27 18.07 -15.11
C GLY A 113 1.06 18.37 -14.22
N VAL A 114 0.22 17.35 -13.94
CA VAL A 114 -0.96 17.47 -13.08
C VAL A 114 -0.66 16.83 -11.73
N LEU A 115 -0.56 17.63 -10.69
CA LEU A 115 -0.40 17.14 -9.32
C LEU A 115 -1.77 16.97 -8.67
N ILE A 116 -2.23 15.73 -8.53
CA ILE A 116 -3.43 15.42 -7.77
C ILE A 116 -3.00 15.06 -6.34
N PRO A 117 -3.33 15.89 -5.34
CA PRO A 117 -2.89 15.64 -3.96
C PRO A 117 -3.48 14.33 -3.42
N ALA A 118 -2.69 13.63 -2.59
CA ALA A 118 -3.17 12.44 -1.90
C ALA A 118 -4.28 12.85 -0.90
N SER A 119 -5.45 12.22 -0.99
CA SER A 119 -6.54 12.44 -0.04
C SER A 119 -6.17 11.90 1.35
N ALA A 120 -6.71 12.50 2.41
CA ALA A 120 -6.57 11.98 3.79
C ALA A 120 -7.05 10.54 3.92
N LEU A 121 -8.09 10.15 3.15
CA LEU A 121 -8.58 8.77 3.03
C LEU A 121 -7.51 7.82 2.49
N GLY A 122 -6.62 8.30 1.62
CA GLY A 122 -5.52 7.50 1.09
C GLY A 122 -4.47 7.12 2.15
N LYS A 123 -4.27 7.93 3.18
CA LYS A 123 -3.38 7.63 4.31
C LYS A 123 -4.06 6.68 5.30
N GLY A 124 -5.33 6.92 5.63
CA GLY A 124 -6.11 6.10 6.56
C GLY A 124 -6.25 4.64 6.10
N LYS A 125 -6.45 4.39 4.79
CA LYS A 125 -6.56 3.03 4.26
C LYS A 125 -5.31 2.18 4.51
N MET A 126 -4.11 2.76 4.40
CA MET A 126 -2.84 2.04 4.60
C MET A 126 -2.73 1.56 6.05
N VAL A 127 -3.06 2.43 6.99
CA VAL A 127 -3.09 2.05 8.42
C VAL A 127 -4.12 0.95 8.66
N LEU A 128 -5.32 1.07 8.08
CA LEU A 128 -6.36 0.04 8.20
C LEU A 128 -5.91 -1.30 7.63
N GLN A 129 -5.23 -1.32 6.47
CA GLN A 129 -4.69 -2.55 5.88
C GLN A 129 -3.65 -3.20 6.78
N VAL A 130 -2.70 -2.42 7.31
CA VAL A 130 -1.66 -2.92 8.22
C VAL A 130 -2.29 -3.51 9.49
N VAL A 131 -3.21 -2.80 10.12
CA VAL A 131 -3.89 -3.27 11.34
C VAL A 131 -4.77 -4.50 11.06
N ALA A 132 -5.45 -4.54 9.90
CA ALA A 132 -6.21 -5.72 9.48
C ALA A 132 -5.31 -6.95 9.31
N ILE A 133 -4.13 -6.80 8.67
CA ILE A 133 -3.16 -7.90 8.51
C ILE A 133 -2.70 -8.41 9.88
N PHE A 134 -2.37 -7.53 10.84
CA PHE A 134 -2.03 -7.93 12.20
C PHE A 134 -3.17 -8.67 12.88
N GLY A 135 -4.40 -8.15 12.78
CA GLY A 135 -5.59 -8.80 13.34
C GLY A 135 -5.84 -10.17 12.75
N LEU A 136 -5.66 -10.35 11.44
CA LEU A 136 -5.87 -11.61 10.73
C LEU A 136 -4.76 -12.63 11.02
N LEU A 137 -3.49 -12.22 11.01
CA LEU A 137 -2.36 -13.08 11.39
C LEU A 137 -2.49 -13.51 12.86
N GLY A 138 -2.81 -12.57 13.75
CA GLY A 138 -3.09 -12.87 15.15
C GLY A 138 -4.32 -13.77 15.32
N GLY A 139 -5.35 -13.58 14.50
CA GLY A 139 -6.59 -14.37 14.50
C GLY A 139 -6.40 -15.83 14.10
N LEU A 140 -5.33 -16.16 13.36
CA LEU A 140 -4.95 -17.54 13.07
C LEU A 140 -4.42 -18.28 14.31
N ARG A 141 -3.97 -17.55 15.31
CA ARG A 141 -3.46 -18.09 16.59
C ARG A 141 -4.43 -17.90 17.73
N TYR A 142 -5.11 -16.74 17.77
CA TYR A 142 -6.02 -16.33 18.83
C TYR A 142 -7.37 -15.97 18.21
N GLU A 143 -8.36 -16.86 18.32
CA GLU A 143 -9.69 -16.75 17.69
C GLU A 143 -10.36 -15.38 17.95
N VAL A 144 -10.15 -14.81 19.15
CA VAL A 144 -10.69 -13.51 19.54
C VAL A 144 -10.28 -12.36 18.62
N LEU A 145 -9.13 -12.46 17.95
CA LEU A 145 -8.63 -11.43 17.01
C LEU A 145 -9.16 -11.60 15.58
N ARG A 146 -9.78 -12.74 15.27
CA ARG A 146 -10.26 -13.06 13.93
C ARG A 146 -11.37 -12.13 13.47
N LEU A 147 -12.40 -11.96 14.31
CA LEU A 147 -13.53 -11.10 13.99
C LEU A 147 -13.11 -9.62 13.84
N PRO A 148 -12.38 -9.01 14.80
CA PRO A 148 -11.86 -7.65 14.63
C PRO A 148 -10.99 -7.50 13.36
N GLY A 149 -10.11 -8.47 13.05
CA GLY A 149 -9.29 -8.47 11.85
C GLY A 149 -10.12 -8.46 10.56
N MET A 150 -11.19 -9.26 10.51
CA MET A 150 -12.12 -9.27 9.37
C MET A 150 -12.90 -7.96 9.23
N ILE A 151 -13.38 -7.38 10.33
CA ILE A 151 -14.07 -6.09 10.31
C ILE A 151 -13.13 -5.00 9.75
N LEU A 152 -11.89 -4.96 10.22
CA LEU A 152 -10.88 -4.00 9.74
C LEU A 152 -10.54 -4.21 8.26
N LEU A 153 -10.48 -5.47 7.79
CA LEU A 153 -10.28 -5.79 6.38
C LEU A 153 -11.40 -5.20 5.53
N TRP A 154 -12.66 -5.44 5.91
CA TRP A 154 -13.80 -4.90 5.16
C TRP A 154 -13.85 -3.38 5.19
N LEU A 155 -13.55 -2.75 6.31
CA LEU A 155 -13.40 -1.31 6.41
C LEU A 155 -12.29 -0.80 5.47
N ALA A 156 -11.14 -1.50 5.42
CA ALA A 156 -10.05 -1.16 4.50
C ALA A 156 -10.48 -1.26 3.04
N VAL A 157 -11.26 -2.29 2.66
CA VAL A 157 -11.83 -2.45 1.31
C VAL A 157 -12.75 -1.27 0.97
N VAL A 158 -13.70 -0.94 1.84
CA VAL A 158 -14.65 0.16 1.62
C VAL A 158 -13.91 1.49 1.47
N VAL A 159 -13.02 1.82 2.39
CA VAL A 159 -12.21 3.06 2.33
C VAL A 159 -11.33 3.09 1.08
N ALA A 160 -10.77 1.95 0.68
CA ALA A 160 -9.99 1.82 -0.54
C ALA A 160 -10.83 2.13 -1.77
N MET A 161 -12.03 1.56 -1.90
CA MET A 161 -12.92 1.76 -3.04
C MET A 161 -13.44 3.20 -3.13
N VAL A 162 -13.89 3.78 -2.00
CA VAL A 162 -14.32 5.19 -1.93
C VAL A 162 -13.19 6.12 -2.33
N SER A 163 -11.98 5.89 -1.81
CA SER A 163 -10.79 6.67 -2.17
C SER A 163 -10.41 6.54 -3.65
N ALA A 164 -10.58 5.35 -4.25
CA ALA A 164 -10.34 5.14 -5.67
C ALA A 164 -11.35 5.91 -6.54
N GLY A 165 -12.65 5.83 -6.22
CA GLY A 165 -13.71 6.55 -6.91
C GLY A 165 -13.49 8.07 -6.86
N ALA A 166 -13.15 8.60 -5.68
CA ALA A 166 -12.82 10.02 -5.51
C ALA A 166 -11.59 10.43 -6.35
N TYR A 167 -10.57 9.56 -6.45
CA TYR A 167 -9.39 9.82 -7.25
C TYR A 167 -9.71 9.81 -8.75
N ILE A 168 -10.44 8.81 -9.23
CA ILE A 168 -10.85 8.68 -10.65
C ILE A 168 -11.71 9.87 -11.07
N SER A 169 -12.65 10.30 -10.24
CA SER A 169 -13.51 11.45 -10.52
C SER A 169 -12.71 12.77 -10.60
N SER A 170 -11.71 12.93 -9.73
CA SER A 170 -10.81 14.08 -9.77
C SER A 170 -9.91 14.07 -11.00
N PHE A 171 -9.39 12.91 -11.37
CA PHE A 171 -8.58 12.72 -12.57
C PHE A 171 -9.36 13.06 -13.85
N ARG A 172 -10.58 12.55 -13.99
CA ARG A 172 -11.46 12.87 -15.13
C ARG A 172 -11.74 14.36 -15.25
N ARG A 173 -12.07 15.02 -14.13
CA ARG A 173 -12.34 16.47 -14.09
C ARG A 173 -11.16 17.33 -14.57
N VAL A 174 -9.93 16.95 -14.15
CA VAL A 174 -8.73 17.72 -14.51
C VAL A 174 -8.39 17.54 -15.98
N ILE A 175 -8.51 16.33 -16.51
CA ILE A 175 -8.23 16.06 -17.94
C ILE A 175 -9.27 16.76 -18.83
N SER A 176 -10.56 16.66 -18.50
CA SER A 176 -11.62 17.32 -19.28
C SER A 176 -11.45 18.84 -19.36
N ARG A 177 -11.07 19.50 -18.24
CA ARG A 177 -10.80 20.94 -18.23
C ARG A 177 -9.61 21.35 -19.10
N ARG A 178 -8.57 20.52 -19.18
CA ARG A 178 -7.41 20.80 -20.05
C ARG A 178 -7.73 20.62 -21.52
N SER A 179 -8.52 19.60 -21.88
CA SER A 179 -8.96 19.41 -23.27
C SER A 179 -9.79 20.60 -23.74
N ALA A 180 -10.75 21.07 -22.93
CA ALA A 180 -11.56 22.23 -23.25
C ALA A 180 -10.74 23.53 -23.36
N ALA A 181 -9.71 23.70 -22.50
CA ALA A 181 -8.83 24.87 -22.59
C ALA A 181 -7.90 24.84 -23.81
N ALA A 182 -7.48 23.65 -24.27
CA ALA A 182 -6.69 23.52 -25.49
C ALA A 182 -7.52 23.84 -26.74
N GLU A 183 -8.75 23.34 -26.81
CA GLU A 183 -9.70 23.64 -27.91
C GLU A 183 -10.01 25.14 -28.03
N SER A 184 -10.20 25.84 -26.90
CA SER A 184 -10.48 27.30 -26.91
C SER A 184 -9.30 28.15 -27.36
N LEU A 185 -8.06 27.67 -27.25
CA LEU A 185 -6.85 28.35 -27.72
C LEU A 185 -6.68 28.20 -29.25
N ASP A 186 -7.01 27.02 -29.80
CA ASP A 186 -6.96 26.75 -31.25
C ASP A 186 -8.01 27.61 -32.01
N ASP A 187 -9.21 27.72 -31.46
CA ASP A 187 -10.30 28.57 -32.04
C ASP A 187 -9.98 30.09 -32.04
N THR A 188 -9.07 30.54 -31.15
CA THR A 188 -8.70 31.99 -31.05
C THR A 188 -7.57 32.34 -32.00
N THR A 189 -6.88 31.36 -32.55
CA THR A 189 -5.71 31.52 -33.46
C THR A 189 -6.03 31.24 -34.94
N ALA A 190 -7.25 30.80 -35.26
CA ALA A 190 -7.80 30.65 -36.60
C ALA A 190 -8.63 31.88 -37.01
#